data_4e7a95f95e37e1f5b43373a3fa52d294
#
_entry.id   4e7a95f95e37e1f5b43373a3fa52d294
#
_cell.length_a   1.000
_cell.length_b   1.000
_cell.length_c   1.000
_cell.angle_alpha   90.00
_cell.angle_beta   90.00
_cell.angle_gamma   90.00
#
_symmetry.space_group_name_H-M   'P 1'
#
loop_
_entity.id
_entity.type
_entity.pdbx_description
1 polymer ?
#
loop_
_entity_poly.entity_id
_entity_poly.type
_entity_poly.pdbx_seq_one_letter_code
_entity_poly.pdbx_strand_id
1 'polypeptide(L)'
;MNAIKMKRILINICKYVLLIFAAFVALVPIVSCIFTAFKTEEEYASTNVITLPKNFLNFDNFIIAWNKANMGKAFLNSFIILICVLVGSIMISAMLAYVLNRFKFPGNKLIRNLFTIATLIPGIASQVTVYQIMTALHLVNSMPGYIILMMGTDVITI
;
A
#
# COMPACT_ATOMS: atom_id res chain seq x y z
N MET A 1 -9.65 43.31 23.78
CA MET A 1 -9.39 41.98 23.23
C MET A 1 -8.09 42.06 22.41
N ASN A 2 -6.99 41.39 22.82
CA ASN A 2 -5.64 41.70 22.32
C ASN A 2 -5.50 41.36 20.82
N ALA A 3 -4.99 42.31 20.02
CA ALA A 3 -4.77 42.17 18.57
C ALA A 3 -4.07 40.82 18.19
N ILE A 4 -3.19 40.32 19.06
CA ILE A 4 -2.51 39.03 18.90
C ILE A 4 -3.49 37.86 18.95
N LYS A 5 -4.49 37.87 19.82
CA LYS A 5 -5.52 36.81 19.91
C LYS A 5 -6.41 36.85 18.68
N MET A 6 -6.78 38.00 18.18
CA MET A 6 -7.60 38.14 16.98
C MET A 6 -6.87 37.64 15.72
N LYS A 7 -5.59 37.99 15.56
CA LYS A 7 -4.75 37.51 14.47
C LYS A 7 -4.63 35.95 14.48
N ARG A 8 -4.45 35.34 15.66
CA ARG A 8 -4.38 33.89 15.80
C ARG A 8 -5.70 33.16 15.44
N ILE A 9 -6.83 33.75 15.83
CA ILE A 9 -8.15 33.24 15.48
C ILE A 9 -8.37 33.32 13.97
N LEU A 10 -8.01 34.45 13.34
CA LEU A 10 -8.16 34.59 11.88
C LEU A 10 -7.32 33.57 11.09
N ILE A 11 -6.07 33.41 11.51
CA ILE A 11 -5.16 32.39 10.90
C ILE A 11 -5.74 30.99 11.05
N ASN A 12 -6.27 30.64 12.23
CA ASN A 12 -6.88 29.34 12.45
C ASN A 12 -8.13 29.13 11.58
N ILE A 13 -9.00 30.14 11.47
CA ILE A 13 -10.19 30.07 10.59
C ILE A 13 -9.75 29.84 9.14
N CYS A 14 -8.81 30.63 8.64
CA CYS A 14 -8.30 30.49 7.28
C CYS A 14 -7.69 29.08 7.03
N LYS A 15 -6.92 28.58 8.00
CA LYS A 15 -6.35 27.24 7.97
C LYS A 15 -7.44 26.15 7.87
N TYR A 16 -8.48 26.23 8.71
CA TYR A 16 -9.55 25.23 8.69
C TYR A 16 -10.40 25.31 7.42
N VAL A 17 -10.66 26.51 6.91
CA VAL A 17 -11.36 26.69 5.62
C VAL A 17 -10.57 26.04 4.48
N LEU A 18 -9.25 26.28 4.41
CA LEU A 18 -8.39 25.65 3.41
C LEU A 18 -8.33 24.13 3.55
N LEU A 19 -8.27 23.62 4.79
CA LEU A 19 -8.28 22.17 5.04
C LEU A 19 -9.60 21.52 4.63
N ILE A 20 -10.73 22.15 4.94
CA ILE A 20 -12.05 21.65 4.54
C ILE A 20 -12.19 21.66 3.02
N PHE A 21 -11.75 22.74 2.37
CA PHE A 21 -11.76 22.81 0.91
C PHE A 21 -10.88 21.73 0.27
N ALA A 22 -9.65 21.56 0.77
CA ALA A 22 -8.75 20.52 0.30
C ALA A 22 -9.33 19.11 0.52
N ALA A 23 -9.95 18.86 1.68
CA ALA A 23 -10.62 17.58 1.96
C ALA A 23 -11.79 17.34 1.00
N PHE A 24 -12.61 18.38 0.74
CA PHE A 24 -13.69 18.30 -0.23
C PHE A 24 -13.19 17.91 -1.63
N VAL A 25 -12.16 18.61 -2.13
CA VAL A 25 -11.55 18.31 -3.43
C VAL A 25 -10.99 16.89 -3.49
N ALA A 26 -10.36 16.43 -2.40
CA ALA A 26 -9.81 15.08 -2.31
C ALA A 26 -10.90 13.98 -2.29
N LEU A 27 -12.09 14.29 -1.78
CA LEU A 27 -13.21 13.35 -1.72
C LEU A 27 -13.96 13.23 -3.07
N VAL A 28 -13.91 14.24 -3.94
CA VAL A 28 -14.62 14.23 -5.23
C VAL A 28 -14.33 12.99 -6.06
N PRO A 29 -13.07 12.56 -6.28
CA PRO A 29 -12.80 11.34 -7.05
C PRO A 29 -13.39 10.08 -6.41
N ILE A 30 -13.35 9.99 -5.08
CA ILE A 30 -13.88 8.83 -4.34
C ILE A 30 -15.40 8.77 -4.49
N VAL A 31 -16.08 9.88 -4.28
CA VAL A 31 -17.54 9.98 -4.41
C VAL A 31 -17.99 9.70 -5.85
N SER A 32 -17.28 10.25 -6.85
CA SER A 32 -17.59 9.99 -8.24
C SER A 32 -17.39 8.52 -8.65
N CYS A 33 -16.36 7.85 -8.14
CA CYS A 33 -16.17 6.41 -8.32
C CYS A 33 -17.33 5.60 -7.71
N ILE A 34 -17.76 5.95 -6.48
CA ILE A 34 -18.88 5.28 -5.83
C ILE A 34 -20.16 5.45 -6.67
N PHE A 35 -20.48 6.67 -7.10
CA PHE A 35 -21.67 6.89 -7.92
C PHE A 35 -21.60 6.15 -9.26
N THR A 36 -20.47 6.18 -9.92
CA THR A 36 -20.26 5.50 -11.20
C THR A 36 -20.38 3.98 -11.07
N ALA A 37 -19.94 3.40 -9.95
CA ALA A 37 -20.01 1.97 -9.71
C ALA A 37 -21.45 1.41 -9.73
N PHE A 38 -22.44 2.21 -9.38
CA PHE A 38 -23.86 1.83 -9.38
C PHE A 38 -24.61 2.22 -10.65
N LYS A 39 -24.00 2.99 -11.59
CA LYS A 39 -24.65 3.38 -12.85
C LYS A 39 -24.65 2.23 -13.85
N THR A 40 -25.71 2.18 -14.67
CA THR A 40 -25.70 1.36 -15.87
C THR A 40 -24.79 1.99 -16.95
N GLU A 41 -24.40 1.23 -17.97
CA GLU A 41 -23.56 1.73 -19.07
C GLU A 41 -24.22 2.89 -19.81
N GLU A 42 -25.55 2.80 -20.04
CA GLU A 42 -26.34 3.87 -20.67
C GLU A 42 -26.40 5.13 -19.80
N GLU A 43 -26.57 4.96 -18.48
CA GLU A 43 -26.61 6.06 -17.54
C GLU A 43 -25.24 6.74 -17.42
N TYR A 44 -24.15 5.97 -17.43
CA TYR A 44 -22.80 6.49 -17.44
C TYR A 44 -22.50 7.31 -18.69
N ALA A 45 -22.94 6.83 -19.86
CA ALA A 45 -22.73 7.53 -21.14
C ALA A 45 -23.57 8.82 -21.26
N SER A 46 -24.74 8.90 -20.60
CA SER A 46 -25.69 10.01 -20.73
C SER A 46 -25.63 11.03 -19.60
N THR A 47 -24.90 10.74 -18.51
CA THR A 47 -24.85 11.62 -17.32
C THR A 47 -23.42 11.98 -16.91
N ASN A 48 -23.27 13.04 -16.10
CA ASN A 48 -21.99 13.41 -15.52
C ASN A 48 -21.56 12.44 -14.42
N VAL A 49 -20.23 12.29 -14.22
CA VAL A 49 -19.64 11.41 -13.20
C VAL A 49 -20.07 11.75 -11.76
N ILE A 50 -20.45 12.99 -11.47
CA ILE A 50 -20.89 13.45 -10.15
C ILE A 50 -22.42 13.30 -9.96
N THR A 51 -23.16 13.00 -11.02
CA THR A 51 -24.61 12.80 -10.93
C THR A 51 -24.91 11.53 -10.15
N LEU A 52 -25.88 11.60 -9.24
CA LEU A 52 -26.33 10.45 -8.46
C LEU A 52 -26.88 9.34 -9.38
N PRO A 53 -26.60 8.08 -9.12
CA PRO A 53 -27.16 6.96 -9.86
C PRO A 53 -28.67 6.88 -9.63
N LYS A 54 -29.43 6.47 -10.64
CA LYS A 54 -30.87 6.25 -10.55
C LYS A 54 -31.22 5.12 -9.57
N ASN A 55 -30.35 4.12 -9.48
CA ASN A 55 -30.55 2.99 -8.61
C ASN A 55 -29.23 2.59 -7.89
N PHE A 56 -29.18 2.75 -6.57
CA PHE A 56 -28.03 2.33 -5.75
C PHE A 56 -27.98 0.80 -5.49
N LEU A 57 -28.96 0.04 -5.94
CA LEU A 57 -28.99 -1.43 -5.81
C LEU A 57 -28.53 -2.13 -7.10
N ASN A 58 -27.99 -1.41 -8.06
CA ASN A 58 -27.42 -2.00 -9.26
C ASN A 58 -25.99 -2.53 -8.98
N PHE A 59 -25.86 -3.83 -8.79
CA PHE A 59 -24.60 -4.52 -8.53
C PHE A 59 -23.98 -5.18 -9.79
N ASP A 60 -24.55 -4.96 -10.96
CA ASP A 60 -24.10 -5.62 -12.20
C ASP A 60 -22.63 -5.34 -12.49
N ASN A 61 -22.19 -4.08 -12.32
CA ASN A 61 -20.79 -3.71 -12.52
C ASN A 61 -19.83 -4.46 -11.60
N PHE A 62 -20.25 -4.72 -10.35
CA PHE A 62 -19.45 -5.50 -9.39
C PHE A 62 -19.35 -6.96 -9.80
N ILE A 63 -20.45 -7.56 -10.27
CA ILE A 63 -20.47 -8.94 -10.77
C ILE A 63 -19.61 -9.07 -12.02
N ILE A 64 -19.74 -8.15 -12.95
CA ILE A 64 -18.95 -8.10 -14.19
C ILE A 64 -17.45 -7.95 -13.84
N ALA A 65 -17.10 -7.02 -12.96
CA ALA A 65 -15.72 -6.79 -12.53
C ALA A 65 -15.14 -8.03 -11.83
N TRP A 66 -15.91 -8.65 -10.94
CA TRP A 66 -15.51 -9.87 -10.24
C TRP A 66 -15.15 -10.99 -11.20
N ASN A 67 -16.00 -11.23 -12.18
CA ASN A 67 -15.82 -12.30 -13.15
C ASN A 67 -14.73 -11.98 -14.18
N LYS A 68 -14.72 -10.77 -14.76
CA LYS A 68 -13.72 -10.37 -15.77
C LYS A 68 -12.30 -10.31 -15.19
N ALA A 69 -12.14 -9.85 -13.97
CA ALA A 69 -10.84 -9.76 -13.32
C ALA A 69 -10.41 -11.06 -12.61
N ASN A 70 -11.22 -12.11 -12.64
CA ASN A 70 -10.96 -13.34 -11.85
C ASN A 70 -10.63 -13.04 -10.39
N MET A 71 -11.37 -12.13 -9.76
CA MET A 71 -11.06 -11.57 -8.44
C MET A 71 -10.92 -12.66 -7.37
N GLY A 72 -11.74 -13.71 -7.42
CA GLY A 72 -11.64 -14.83 -6.48
C GLY A 72 -10.25 -15.49 -6.48
N LYS A 73 -9.69 -15.73 -7.67
CA LYS A 73 -8.33 -16.28 -7.80
C LYS A 73 -7.27 -15.26 -7.35
N ALA A 74 -7.46 -13.99 -7.68
CA ALA A 74 -6.54 -12.92 -7.27
C ALA A 74 -6.51 -12.77 -5.74
N PHE A 75 -7.66 -12.79 -5.08
CA PHE A 75 -7.75 -12.76 -3.61
C PHE A 75 -7.10 -13.98 -2.96
N LEU A 76 -7.34 -15.18 -3.50
CA LEU A 76 -6.71 -16.41 -2.99
C LEU A 76 -5.19 -16.32 -3.10
N ASN A 77 -4.67 -15.90 -4.25
CA ASN A 77 -3.23 -15.71 -4.45
C ASN A 77 -2.65 -14.69 -3.46
N SER A 78 -3.32 -13.53 -3.30
CA SER A 78 -2.89 -12.50 -2.35
C SER A 78 -2.91 -13.00 -0.91
N PHE A 79 -3.90 -13.81 -0.54
CA PHE A 79 -4.00 -14.39 0.79
C PHE A 79 -2.87 -15.39 1.06
N ILE A 80 -2.56 -16.26 0.10
CA ILE A 80 -1.45 -17.21 0.21
C ILE A 80 -0.12 -16.46 0.36
N ILE A 81 0.12 -15.46 -0.50
CA ILE A 81 1.33 -14.64 -0.43
C ILE A 81 1.43 -13.96 0.93
N LEU A 82 0.35 -13.32 1.40
CA LEU A 82 0.32 -12.63 2.68
C LEU A 82 0.70 -13.56 3.84
N ILE A 83 0.08 -14.73 3.92
CA ILE A 83 0.36 -15.68 5.01
C ILE A 83 1.82 -16.19 4.94
N CYS A 84 2.29 -16.57 3.76
CA CYS A 84 3.66 -17.04 3.59
C CYS A 84 4.70 -15.99 3.94
N VAL A 85 4.51 -14.76 3.45
CA VAL A 85 5.42 -13.63 3.74
C VAL A 85 5.37 -13.29 5.23
N LEU A 86 4.18 -13.16 5.81
CA LEU A 86 4.02 -12.77 7.22
C LEU A 86 4.66 -13.80 8.16
N VAL A 87 4.34 -15.07 7.99
CA VAL A 87 4.90 -16.13 8.84
C VAL A 87 6.41 -16.24 8.62
N GLY A 88 6.87 -16.25 7.39
CA GLY A 88 8.28 -16.39 7.06
C GLY A 88 9.13 -15.22 7.55
N SER A 89 8.70 -13.97 7.30
CA SER A 89 9.45 -12.78 7.74
C SER A 89 9.49 -12.67 9.26
N ILE A 90 8.39 -12.91 9.97
CA ILE A 90 8.37 -12.88 11.44
C ILE A 90 9.30 -13.95 12.01
N MET A 91 9.25 -15.20 11.50
CA MET A 91 10.11 -16.27 12.00
C MET A 91 11.59 -15.93 11.78
N ILE A 92 11.98 -15.53 10.56
CA ILE A 92 13.37 -15.21 10.25
C ILE A 92 13.85 -14.01 11.06
N SER A 93 13.07 -12.96 11.14
CA SER A 93 13.41 -11.74 11.85
C SER A 93 13.53 -11.97 13.35
N ALA A 94 12.60 -12.74 13.96
CA ALA A 94 12.65 -13.08 15.37
C ALA A 94 13.88 -13.92 15.71
N MET A 95 14.21 -14.90 14.88
CA MET A 95 15.41 -15.74 15.05
C MET A 95 16.69 -14.89 14.93
N LEU A 96 16.75 -14.03 13.92
CA LEU A 96 17.89 -13.13 13.70
C LEU A 96 18.06 -12.14 14.85
N ALA A 97 16.97 -11.48 15.27
CA ALA A 97 16.98 -10.54 16.39
C ALA A 97 17.39 -11.23 17.70
N TYR A 98 16.89 -12.45 17.93
CA TYR A 98 17.27 -13.23 19.11
C TYR A 98 18.77 -13.55 19.13
N VAL A 99 19.32 -14.06 18.01
CA VAL A 99 20.74 -14.40 17.90
C VAL A 99 21.62 -13.17 18.09
N LEU A 100 21.30 -12.09 17.40
CA LEU A 100 22.09 -10.85 17.47
C LEU A 100 22.05 -10.20 18.86
N ASN A 101 20.96 -10.34 19.61
CA ASN A 101 20.84 -9.75 20.92
C ASN A 101 21.38 -10.66 22.05
N ARG A 102 21.18 -11.98 21.94
CA ARG A 102 21.52 -12.93 22.99
C ARG A 102 23.00 -13.35 22.96
N PHE A 103 23.54 -13.57 21.75
CA PHE A 103 24.88 -14.10 21.59
C PHE A 103 25.88 -13.03 21.22
N LYS A 104 27.00 -12.99 21.94
CA LYS A 104 28.15 -12.14 21.66
C LYS A 104 29.18 -12.96 20.89
N PHE A 105 29.29 -12.74 19.59
CA PHE A 105 30.25 -13.40 18.72
C PHE A 105 31.04 -12.36 17.89
N PRO A 106 32.26 -12.71 17.43
CA PRO A 106 33.04 -11.82 16.56
C PRO A 106 32.25 -11.52 15.28
N GLY A 107 32.07 -10.23 14.96
CA GLY A 107 31.27 -9.79 13.82
C GLY A 107 29.81 -9.38 14.12
N ASN A 108 29.29 -9.60 15.34
CA ASN A 108 27.92 -9.21 15.72
C ASN A 108 27.64 -7.72 15.43
N LYS A 109 28.56 -6.82 15.80
CA LYS A 109 28.45 -5.38 15.53
C LYS A 109 28.43 -5.06 14.03
N LEU A 110 29.26 -5.78 13.26
CA LEU A 110 29.32 -5.61 11.81
C LEU A 110 27.97 -5.94 11.16
N ILE A 111 27.39 -7.09 11.54
CA ILE A 111 26.10 -7.53 10.99
C ILE A 111 25.00 -6.52 11.34
N ARG A 112 24.92 -6.05 12.58
CA ARG A 112 23.95 -5.01 12.98
C ARG A 112 24.10 -3.75 12.16
N ASN A 113 25.34 -3.28 11.98
CA ASN A 113 25.60 -2.08 11.18
C ASN A 113 25.22 -2.28 9.71
N LEU A 114 25.46 -3.47 9.14
CA LEU A 114 25.03 -3.77 7.77
C LEU A 114 23.51 -3.71 7.62
N PHE A 115 22.74 -4.26 8.56
CA PHE A 115 21.28 -4.10 8.56
C PHE A 115 20.88 -2.63 8.64
N THR A 116 21.49 -1.86 9.54
CA THR A 116 21.20 -0.42 9.65
C THR A 116 21.54 0.33 8.36
N ILE A 117 22.65 0.02 7.71
CA ILE A 117 23.02 0.62 6.44
C ILE A 117 22.01 0.22 5.34
N ALA A 118 21.60 -1.05 5.32
CA ALA A 118 20.63 -1.53 4.35
C ALA A 118 19.29 -0.79 4.42
N THR A 119 18.82 -0.39 5.62
CA THR A 119 17.60 0.41 5.78
C THR A 119 17.72 1.84 5.24
N LEU A 120 18.95 2.35 5.07
CA LEU A 120 19.19 3.68 4.52
C LEU A 120 19.18 3.69 2.97
N ILE A 121 19.24 2.52 2.34
CA ILE A 121 19.23 2.42 0.88
C ILE A 121 17.79 2.61 0.38
N PRO A 122 17.51 3.63 -0.46
CA PRO A 122 16.18 3.83 -1.00
C PRO A 122 15.73 2.62 -1.82
N GLY A 123 14.59 2.02 -1.47
CA GLY A 123 14.06 0.84 -2.18
C GLY A 123 13.88 1.05 -3.68
N ILE A 124 13.60 2.29 -4.11
CA ILE A 124 13.47 2.63 -5.53
C ILE A 124 14.80 2.45 -6.28
N ALA A 125 15.94 2.80 -5.66
CA ALA A 125 17.24 2.66 -6.29
C ALA A 125 17.66 1.20 -6.51
N SER A 126 17.19 0.29 -5.66
CA SER A 126 17.52 -1.14 -5.75
C SER A 126 16.61 -1.93 -6.69
N GLN A 127 15.47 -1.39 -7.13
CA GLN A 127 14.46 -2.13 -7.92
C GLN A 127 15.01 -2.72 -9.22
N VAL A 128 15.84 -1.98 -9.95
CA VAL A 128 16.46 -2.46 -11.22
C VAL A 128 17.36 -3.66 -10.95
N THR A 129 18.22 -3.56 -9.94
CA THR A 129 19.14 -4.63 -9.55
C THR A 129 18.40 -5.87 -9.05
N VAL A 130 17.37 -5.67 -8.25
CA VAL A 130 16.48 -6.75 -7.77
C VAL A 130 15.82 -7.48 -8.94
N TYR A 131 15.30 -6.73 -9.92
CA TYR A 131 14.72 -7.33 -11.12
C TYR A 131 15.73 -8.15 -11.92
N GLN A 132 16.97 -7.64 -12.09
CA GLN A 132 18.06 -8.39 -12.75
C GLN A 132 18.39 -9.68 -12.03
N ILE A 133 18.50 -9.66 -10.70
CA ILE A 133 18.74 -10.86 -9.88
C ILE A 133 17.57 -11.85 -10.02
N MET A 134 16.34 -11.38 -9.93
CA MET A 134 15.15 -12.23 -10.09
C MET A 134 15.08 -12.88 -11.48
N THR A 135 15.52 -12.15 -12.51
CA THR A 135 15.60 -12.66 -13.88
C THR A 135 16.69 -13.75 -14.00
N ALA A 136 17.86 -13.50 -13.45
CA ALA A 136 18.98 -14.45 -13.47
C ALA A 136 18.66 -15.76 -12.72
N LEU A 137 17.82 -15.67 -11.67
CA LEU A 137 17.35 -16.82 -10.89
C LEU A 137 16.09 -17.50 -11.48
N HIS A 138 15.57 -17.02 -12.61
CA HIS A 138 14.31 -17.50 -13.22
C HIS A 138 13.11 -17.41 -12.28
N LEU A 139 13.10 -16.46 -11.35
CA LEU A 139 12.05 -16.24 -10.35
C LEU A 139 11.05 -15.15 -10.73
N VAL A 140 11.26 -14.47 -11.85
CA VAL A 140 10.34 -13.46 -12.35
C VAL A 140 9.00 -14.08 -12.72
N ASN A 141 7.91 -13.40 -12.40
CA ASN A 141 6.54 -13.83 -12.68
C ASN A 141 6.16 -15.18 -12.01
N SER A 142 6.83 -15.53 -10.92
CA SER A 142 6.52 -16.71 -10.11
C SER A 142 6.08 -16.31 -8.70
N MET A 143 5.05 -17.00 -8.17
CA MET A 143 4.58 -16.77 -6.80
C MET A 143 5.67 -17.05 -5.75
N PRO A 144 6.42 -18.16 -5.80
CA PRO A 144 7.53 -18.41 -4.87
C PRO A 144 8.60 -17.33 -4.91
N GLY A 145 8.96 -16.86 -6.11
CA GLY A 145 9.94 -15.79 -6.28
C GLY A 145 9.50 -14.49 -5.60
N TYR A 146 8.24 -14.11 -5.76
CA TYR A 146 7.68 -12.95 -5.11
C TYR A 146 7.65 -13.08 -3.57
N ILE A 147 7.28 -14.26 -3.05
CA ILE A 147 7.28 -14.54 -1.61
C ILE A 147 8.70 -14.40 -1.02
N ILE A 148 9.70 -15.02 -1.66
CA ILE A 148 11.10 -14.97 -1.21
C ILE A 148 11.61 -13.51 -1.21
N LEU A 149 11.29 -12.76 -2.26
CA LEU A 149 11.66 -11.36 -2.36
C LEU A 149 11.07 -10.52 -1.23
N MET A 150 9.77 -10.67 -0.98
CA MET A 150 9.07 -9.92 0.07
C MET A 150 9.57 -10.29 1.47
N MET A 151 9.79 -11.58 1.75
CA MET A 151 10.39 -12.03 3.01
C MET A 151 11.77 -11.41 3.24
N GLY A 152 12.60 -11.32 2.19
CA GLY A 152 13.95 -10.74 2.30
C GLY A 152 13.94 -9.24 2.59
N THR A 153 13.03 -8.50 2.00
CA THR A 153 12.90 -7.05 2.24
C THR A 153 12.34 -6.74 3.63
N ASP A 154 11.38 -7.52 4.10
CA ASP A 154 10.73 -7.30 5.41
C ASP A 154 11.67 -7.61 6.58
N VAL A 155 12.56 -8.62 6.45
CA VAL A 155 13.55 -8.95 7.49
C VAL A 155 14.47 -7.77 7.83
N ILE A 156 14.71 -6.86 6.89
CA ILE A 156 15.55 -5.68 7.11
C ILE A 156 14.81 -4.61 7.92
N THR A 157 13.48 -4.57 7.84
CA THR A 157 12.63 -3.51 8.43
C THR A 157 12.05 -3.86 9.81
N ILE A 158 12.08 -5.13 10.21
CA ILE A 158 11.61 -5.62 11.50
C ILE A 158 12.76 -5.71 12.50
#